data_b5eda2ac4e943958a5a818c1e5b8abbd
#
_entry.id   b5eda2ac4e943958a5a818c1e5b8abbd
#
_cell.length_a   1.000
_cell.length_b   1.000
_cell.length_c   1.000
_cell.angle_alpha   90.00
_cell.angle_beta   90.00
_cell.angle_gamma   90.00
#
_symmetry.space_group_name_H-M   'P 1'
#
loop_
_entity.id
_entity.type
_entity.pdbx_description
1 polymer ?
#
loop_
_entity_poly.entity_id
_entity_poly.type
_entity_poly.pdbx_seq_one_letter_code
_entity_poly.pdbx_strand_id
1 'polypeptide(L)'
;MMAATTLTMTAQTQADDVLNVARKVNNFFMAKYSDPTLPTNVNKVRPSSLWTRAVYYEGLMALNDIDPQLRYVDYTDRWATFHHWTPRNGINTCDADDQCCVQTYLIRYRENHDEAILVRAAANLGHQMQTPNDQKNATAKTKGTQPSLYGWWTWIDAIQMAMPVYMQMYKLTGDEKYRDHAMKMYRWSRNECGGGLFNTKDGLWWRDADYVPPYKEPDGRDCY
;
A
#
# COMPACT_ATOMS: atom_id res chain seq x y z
N MET A 1 -9.35 -23.17 40.02
CA MET A 1 -10.21 -22.91 38.86
C MET A 1 -10.69 -21.45 38.68
N MET A 2 -10.37 -20.49 39.56
CA MET A 2 -10.82 -19.08 39.44
C MET A 2 -9.88 -18.16 38.66
N ALA A 3 -8.61 -18.52 38.45
CA ALA A 3 -7.65 -17.62 37.79
C ALA A 3 -7.82 -17.56 36.24
N ALA A 4 -8.30 -18.61 35.60
CA ALA A 4 -8.48 -18.63 34.14
C ALA A 4 -9.64 -17.79 33.64
N THR A 5 -10.71 -17.64 34.46
CA THR A 5 -11.91 -16.86 34.10
C THR A 5 -11.65 -15.35 34.16
N THR A 6 -10.82 -14.90 35.06
CA THR A 6 -10.51 -13.46 35.25
C THR A 6 -9.58 -12.95 34.11
N LEU A 7 -8.63 -13.76 33.66
CA LEU A 7 -7.74 -13.41 32.57
C LEU A 7 -8.48 -13.33 31.21
N THR A 8 -9.43 -14.23 30.97
CA THR A 8 -10.25 -14.20 29.74
C THR A 8 -11.20 -12.99 29.71
N MET A 9 -11.79 -12.60 30.85
CA MET A 9 -12.65 -11.41 30.92
C MET A 9 -11.88 -10.09 30.69
N THR A 10 -10.67 -9.95 31.21
CA THR A 10 -9.85 -8.75 30.97
C THR A 10 -9.37 -8.62 29.53
N ALA A 11 -8.97 -9.73 28.89
CA ALA A 11 -8.57 -9.75 27.48
C ALA A 11 -9.75 -9.43 26.55
N GLN A 12 -10.95 -9.96 26.83
CA GLN A 12 -12.16 -9.67 26.05
C GLN A 12 -12.55 -8.19 26.17
N THR A 13 -12.54 -7.63 27.38
CA THR A 13 -12.85 -6.19 27.60
C THR A 13 -11.87 -5.30 26.83
N GLN A 14 -10.57 -5.63 26.81
CA GLN A 14 -9.58 -4.88 26.07
C GLN A 14 -9.81 -4.97 24.54
N ALA A 15 -10.17 -6.14 24.01
CA ALA A 15 -10.49 -6.32 22.60
C ALA A 15 -11.74 -5.52 22.20
N ASP A 16 -12.78 -5.52 23.04
CA ASP A 16 -14.00 -4.74 22.82
C ASP A 16 -13.73 -3.22 22.83
N ASP A 17 -12.85 -2.74 23.73
CA ASP A 17 -12.44 -1.34 23.77
C ASP A 17 -11.69 -0.92 22.50
N VAL A 18 -10.76 -1.74 22.03
CA VAL A 18 -10.02 -1.50 20.78
C VAL A 18 -10.98 -1.45 19.59
N LEU A 19 -11.90 -2.41 19.48
CA LEU A 19 -12.89 -2.43 18.43
C LEU A 19 -13.82 -1.20 18.46
N ASN A 20 -14.23 -0.76 19.63
CA ASN A 20 -15.04 0.45 19.81
C ASN A 20 -14.28 1.71 19.35
N VAL A 21 -12.98 1.81 19.61
CA VAL A 21 -12.15 2.91 19.12
C VAL A 21 -12.05 2.85 17.59
N ALA A 22 -11.78 1.68 17.01
CA ALA A 22 -11.73 1.51 15.57
C ALA A 22 -13.03 1.93 14.87
N ARG A 23 -14.19 1.51 15.43
CA ARG A 23 -15.52 1.94 14.95
C ARG A 23 -15.70 3.46 15.01
N LYS A 24 -15.31 4.10 16.10
CA LYS A 24 -15.43 5.56 16.27
C LYS A 24 -14.58 6.31 15.24
N VAL A 25 -13.33 5.89 15.05
CA VAL A 25 -12.43 6.50 14.06
C VAL A 25 -12.99 6.33 12.65
N ASN A 26 -13.44 5.13 12.31
CA ASN A 26 -14.05 4.85 11.02
C ASN A 26 -15.34 5.64 10.79
N ASN A 27 -16.23 5.71 11.79
CA ASN A 27 -17.46 6.50 11.69
C ASN A 27 -17.19 7.99 11.46
N PHE A 28 -16.18 8.54 12.15
CA PHE A 28 -15.74 9.90 11.93
C PHE A 28 -15.23 10.11 10.50
N PHE A 29 -14.41 9.18 10.00
CA PHE A 29 -13.88 9.28 8.64
C PHE A 29 -14.99 9.22 7.59
N MET A 30 -15.89 8.25 7.67
CA MET A 30 -17.01 8.10 6.73
C MET A 30 -17.98 9.29 6.79
N ALA A 31 -18.22 9.87 7.97
CA ALA A 31 -19.03 11.07 8.12
C ALA A 31 -18.36 12.30 7.50
N LYS A 32 -17.04 12.46 7.70
CA LYS A 32 -16.26 13.57 7.14
C LYS A 32 -16.14 13.50 5.61
N TYR A 33 -16.03 12.30 5.07
CA TYR A 33 -15.88 12.02 3.65
C TYR A 33 -17.06 11.18 3.15
N SER A 34 -18.28 11.68 3.34
CA SER A 34 -19.53 10.96 3.05
C SER A 34 -19.67 10.52 1.59
N ASP A 35 -19.03 11.22 0.66
CA ASP A 35 -18.85 10.77 -0.71
C ASP A 35 -17.40 10.27 -0.91
N PRO A 36 -17.21 8.95 -1.08
CA PRO A 36 -15.88 8.36 -1.22
C PRO A 36 -15.18 8.72 -2.53
N THR A 37 -15.92 9.20 -3.52
CA THR A 37 -15.40 9.51 -4.87
C THR A 37 -14.71 10.87 -4.92
N LEU A 38 -15.08 11.79 -4.02
CA LEU A 38 -14.55 13.14 -4.02
C LEU A 38 -13.09 13.20 -3.58
N PRO A 39 -12.29 14.07 -4.20
CA PRO A 39 -10.91 14.29 -3.78
C PRO A 39 -10.82 14.87 -2.37
N THR A 40 -9.68 14.69 -1.75
CA THR A 40 -9.33 15.35 -0.48
C THR A 40 -8.60 16.64 -0.79
N ASN A 41 -8.98 17.73 -0.11
CA ASN A 41 -8.32 19.02 -0.23
C ASN A 41 -7.61 19.37 1.09
N VAL A 42 -6.30 19.05 1.14
CA VAL A 42 -5.41 19.39 2.27
C VAL A 42 -4.15 19.98 1.66
N ASN A 43 -4.00 21.30 1.69
CA ASN A 43 -2.94 22.09 1.05
C ASN A 43 -2.89 21.97 -0.48
N LYS A 44 -3.31 20.84 -1.04
CA LYS A 44 -3.49 20.57 -2.47
C LYS A 44 -4.60 19.56 -2.68
N VAL A 45 -5.21 19.57 -3.86
CA VAL A 45 -6.19 18.56 -4.25
C VAL A 45 -5.50 17.22 -4.45
N ARG A 46 -6.03 16.18 -3.77
CA ARG A 46 -5.53 14.80 -3.87
C ARG A 46 -6.66 13.90 -4.33
N PRO A 47 -6.52 13.21 -5.47
CA PRO A 47 -7.50 12.23 -5.93
C PRO A 47 -7.80 11.19 -4.86
N SER A 48 -9.04 10.71 -4.82
CA SER A 48 -9.43 9.71 -3.81
C SER A 48 -8.82 8.33 -4.04
N SER A 49 -8.24 8.06 -5.21
CA SER A 49 -7.46 6.83 -5.50
C SER A 49 -5.97 6.93 -5.15
N LEU A 50 -5.47 8.11 -4.75
CA LEU A 50 -4.09 8.25 -4.31
C LEU A 50 -3.86 7.50 -2.98
N TRP A 51 -2.64 7.01 -2.76
CA TRP A 51 -2.23 6.26 -1.56
C TRP A 51 -2.73 6.88 -0.24
N THR A 52 -2.73 8.23 -0.14
CA THR A 52 -3.19 8.94 1.06
C THR A 52 -4.64 8.66 1.46
N ARG A 53 -5.44 8.15 0.53
CA ARG A 53 -6.80 7.67 0.76
C ARG A 53 -6.88 6.15 0.62
N ALA A 54 -6.10 5.53 -0.26
CA ALA A 54 -6.14 4.09 -0.51
C ALA A 54 -5.82 3.27 0.76
N VAL A 55 -4.83 3.70 1.55
CA VAL A 55 -4.49 3.05 2.84
C VAL A 55 -5.64 3.05 3.86
N TYR A 56 -6.56 4.02 3.77
CA TYR A 56 -7.76 3.97 4.61
C TYR A 56 -8.64 2.76 4.27
N TYR A 57 -8.79 2.43 2.98
CA TYR A 57 -9.62 1.29 2.56
C TYR A 57 -8.98 -0.05 2.92
N GLU A 58 -7.65 -0.14 2.96
CA GLU A 58 -6.96 -1.31 3.52
C GLU A 58 -7.37 -1.53 4.98
N GLY A 59 -7.33 -0.45 5.78
CA GLY A 59 -7.78 -0.48 7.18
C GLY A 59 -9.28 -0.74 7.33
N LEU A 60 -10.11 -0.21 6.42
CA LEU A 60 -11.56 -0.44 6.42
C LEU A 60 -11.89 -1.91 6.13
N MET A 61 -11.19 -2.55 5.18
CA MET A 61 -11.41 -3.97 4.92
C MET A 61 -10.90 -4.84 6.06
N ALA A 62 -9.78 -4.51 6.69
CA ALA A 62 -9.32 -5.20 7.89
C ALA A 62 -10.31 -5.05 9.06
N LEU A 63 -10.95 -3.88 9.20
CA LEU A 63 -12.03 -3.71 10.18
C LEU A 63 -13.25 -4.56 9.80
N ASN A 64 -13.61 -4.62 8.52
CA ASN A 64 -14.73 -5.43 8.05
C ASN A 64 -14.52 -6.94 8.30
N ASP A 65 -13.30 -7.43 8.27
CA ASP A 65 -12.98 -8.83 8.56
C ASP A 65 -13.32 -9.22 10.01
N ILE A 66 -13.23 -8.27 10.96
CA ILE A 66 -13.51 -8.52 12.39
C ILE A 66 -14.85 -7.94 12.85
N ASP A 67 -15.43 -7.03 12.11
CA ASP A 67 -16.71 -6.35 12.37
C ASP A 67 -17.48 -6.14 11.05
N PRO A 68 -18.02 -7.21 10.45
CA PRO A 68 -18.65 -7.14 9.11
C PRO A 68 -19.84 -6.19 9.09
N GLN A 69 -19.82 -5.18 8.20
CA GLN A 69 -20.92 -4.25 7.99
C GLN A 69 -21.08 -3.93 6.50
N LEU A 70 -22.29 -4.10 5.97
CA LEU A 70 -22.62 -3.81 4.56
C LEU A 70 -22.19 -2.39 4.15
N ARG A 71 -22.35 -1.41 5.03
CA ARG A 71 -21.96 -0.02 4.74
C ARG A 71 -20.46 0.17 4.48
N TYR A 72 -19.58 -0.70 5.02
CA TYR A 72 -18.14 -0.65 4.75
C TYR A 72 -17.85 -1.13 3.33
N VAL A 73 -18.52 -2.21 2.97
CA VAL A 73 -18.45 -2.79 1.63
C VAL A 73 -19.00 -1.82 0.60
N ASP A 74 -20.23 -1.30 0.80
CA ASP A 74 -20.87 -0.34 -0.12
C ASP A 74 -20.03 0.93 -0.32
N TYR A 75 -19.46 1.45 0.76
CA TYR A 75 -18.61 2.63 0.69
C TYR A 75 -17.33 2.37 -0.12
N THR A 76 -16.71 1.21 0.08
CA THR A 76 -15.52 0.78 -0.66
C THR A 76 -15.84 0.51 -2.13
N ASP A 77 -16.92 -0.19 -2.41
CA ASP A 77 -17.30 -0.54 -3.79
C ASP A 77 -17.73 0.70 -4.60
N ARG A 78 -18.40 1.68 -3.99
CA ARG A 78 -18.66 2.98 -4.64
C ARG A 78 -17.37 3.69 -5.04
N TRP A 79 -16.40 3.75 -4.14
CA TRP A 79 -15.08 4.33 -4.42
C TRP A 79 -14.35 3.59 -5.54
N ALA A 80 -14.25 2.27 -5.43
CA ALA A 80 -13.53 1.44 -6.38
C ALA A 80 -14.19 1.46 -7.78
N THR A 81 -15.51 1.41 -7.85
CA THR A 81 -16.29 1.51 -9.10
C THR A 81 -16.09 2.87 -9.78
N PHE A 82 -16.08 3.96 -9.02
CA PHE A 82 -15.80 5.30 -9.56
C PHE A 82 -14.41 5.38 -10.21
N HIS A 83 -13.43 4.67 -9.64
CA HIS A 83 -12.07 4.56 -10.20
C HIS A 83 -11.90 3.40 -11.18
N HIS A 84 -13.01 2.79 -11.61
CA HIS A 84 -13.04 1.68 -12.57
C HIS A 84 -12.16 0.49 -12.17
N TRP A 85 -11.91 0.30 -10.87
CA TRP A 85 -11.02 -0.76 -10.35
C TRP A 85 -9.63 -0.76 -11.01
N THR A 86 -9.14 0.43 -11.34
CA THR A 86 -7.88 0.65 -12.08
C THR A 86 -6.90 1.41 -11.19
N PRO A 87 -5.59 1.10 -11.23
CA PRO A 87 -4.59 1.91 -10.54
C PRO A 87 -4.73 3.39 -10.91
N ARG A 88 -4.43 4.28 -9.98
CA ARG A 88 -4.36 5.70 -10.31
C ARG A 88 -3.40 5.89 -11.50
N ASN A 89 -3.71 6.80 -12.39
CA ASN A 89 -2.97 7.02 -13.65
C ASN A 89 -3.00 5.84 -14.65
N GLY A 90 -3.84 4.82 -14.43
CA GLY A 90 -4.09 3.75 -15.37
C GLY A 90 -3.14 2.55 -15.26
N ILE A 91 -3.34 1.60 -16.17
CA ILE A 91 -2.60 0.32 -16.14
C ILE A 91 -1.11 0.45 -16.51
N ASN A 92 -0.69 1.56 -17.08
CA ASN A 92 0.70 1.78 -17.50
C ASN A 92 1.55 2.50 -16.45
N THR A 93 1.03 2.69 -15.24
CA THR A 93 1.83 3.24 -14.14
C THR A 93 2.76 2.18 -13.55
N CYS A 94 3.98 2.62 -13.18
CA CYS A 94 4.91 1.84 -12.35
C CYS A 94 5.06 2.47 -10.95
N ASP A 95 4.29 3.52 -10.67
CA ASP A 95 4.34 4.23 -9.40
C ASP A 95 3.61 3.44 -8.31
N ALA A 96 4.30 3.11 -7.23
CA ALA A 96 3.74 2.39 -6.10
C ALA A 96 2.58 3.16 -5.41
N ASP A 97 2.65 4.49 -5.37
CA ASP A 97 1.57 5.36 -4.89
C ASP A 97 0.27 5.13 -5.66
N ASP A 98 0.39 4.91 -6.97
CA ASP A 98 -0.74 4.66 -7.87
C ASP A 98 -1.28 3.24 -7.71
N GLN A 99 -0.41 2.28 -7.41
CA GLN A 99 -0.75 0.86 -7.25
C GLN A 99 -1.39 0.56 -5.90
N CYS A 100 -1.20 1.40 -4.90
CA CYS A 100 -1.68 1.18 -3.53
C CYS A 100 -3.18 0.83 -3.47
N CYS A 101 -4.03 1.51 -4.25
CA CYS A 101 -5.47 1.25 -4.28
C CYS A 101 -5.83 -0.16 -4.75
N VAL A 102 -4.97 -0.79 -5.55
CA VAL A 102 -5.21 -2.14 -6.09
C VAL A 102 -5.21 -3.20 -4.98
N GLN A 103 -4.53 -2.97 -3.86
CA GLN A 103 -4.61 -3.87 -2.70
C GLN A 103 -6.05 -4.10 -2.27
N THR A 104 -6.81 -3.01 -2.09
CA THR A 104 -8.23 -3.08 -1.73
C THR A 104 -9.07 -3.70 -2.84
N TYR A 105 -8.78 -3.39 -4.10
CA TYR A 105 -9.52 -3.98 -5.23
C TYR A 105 -9.39 -5.50 -5.26
N LEU A 106 -8.20 -6.04 -5.02
CA LEU A 106 -7.98 -7.50 -4.95
C LEU A 106 -8.59 -8.14 -3.70
N ILE A 107 -8.70 -7.40 -2.58
CA ILE A 107 -9.47 -7.87 -1.42
C ILE A 107 -10.94 -8.03 -1.82
N ARG A 108 -11.53 -7.03 -2.50
CA ARG A 108 -12.92 -7.10 -2.95
C ARG A 108 -13.17 -8.17 -4.01
N TYR A 109 -12.19 -8.40 -4.92
CA TYR A 109 -12.25 -9.48 -5.90
C TYR A 109 -12.51 -10.85 -5.25
N ARG A 110 -11.93 -11.12 -4.09
CA ARG A 110 -12.11 -12.40 -3.39
C ARG A 110 -13.58 -12.68 -3.01
N GLU A 111 -14.38 -11.63 -2.91
CA GLU A 111 -15.79 -11.73 -2.53
C GLU A 111 -16.74 -11.61 -3.73
N ASN A 112 -16.45 -10.68 -4.65
CA ASN A 112 -17.35 -10.40 -5.78
C ASN A 112 -17.03 -11.16 -7.07
N HIS A 113 -15.80 -11.70 -7.17
CA HIS A 113 -15.31 -12.45 -8.35
C HIS A 113 -15.47 -11.70 -9.68
N ASP A 114 -15.38 -10.34 -9.66
CA ASP A 114 -15.37 -9.55 -10.90
C ASP A 114 -14.02 -9.68 -11.60
N GLU A 115 -13.96 -10.53 -12.61
CA GLU A 115 -12.74 -10.82 -13.38
C GLU A 115 -12.09 -9.56 -13.99
N ALA A 116 -12.84 -8.49 -14.21
CA ALA A 116 -12.30 -7.25 -14.71
C ALA A 116 -11.27 -6.62 -13.73
N ILE A 117 -11.41 -6.86 -12.44
CA ILE A 117 -10.46 -6.41 -11.41
C ILE A 117 -9.11 -7.14 -11.59
N LEU A 118 -9.19 -8.47 -11.70
CA LEU A 118 -8.01 -9.31 -11.87
C LEU A 118 -7.26 -9.00 -13.17
N VAL A 119 -8.01 -8.83 -14.27
CA VAL A 119 -7.45 -8.49 -15.58
C VAL A 119 -6.71 -7.15 -15.54
N ARG A 120 -7.26 -6.12 -14.90
CA ARG A 120 -6.61 -4.80 -14.79
C ARG A 120 -5.36 -4.84 -13.91
N ALA A 121 -5.42 -5.56 -12.79
CA ALA A 121 -4.24 -5.77 -11.94
C ALA A 121 -3.15 -6.52 -12.70
N ALA A 122 -3.50 -7.59 -13.40
CA ALA A 122 -2.56 -8.36 -14.22
C ALA A 122 -1.92 -7.51 -15.33
N ALA A 123 -2.71 -6.67 -16.01
CA ALA A 123 -2.22 -5.77 -17.06
C ALA A 123 -1.22 -4.74 -16.48
N ASN A 124 -1.54 -4.14 -15.33
CA ASN A 124 -0.64 -3.18 -14.69
C ASN A 124 0.68 -3.82 -14.24
N LEU A 125 0.61 -4.94 -13.53
CA LEU A 125 1.83 -5.62 -13.10
C LEU A 125 2.64 -6.17 -14.27
N GLY A 126 1.96 -6.65 -15.32
CA GLY A 126 2.61 -7.08 -16.57
C GLY A 126 3.36 -5.94 -17.25
N HIS A 127 2.80 -4.73 -17.28
CA HIS A 127 3.49 -3.54 -17.79
C HIS A 127 4.74 -3.24 -16.95
N GLN A 128 4.64 -3.22 -15.63
CA GLN A 128 5.79 -2.97 -14.76
C GLN A 128 6.89 -4.03 -14.92
N MET A 129 6.53 -5.32 -15.05
CA MET A 129 7.51 -6.39 -15.28
C MET A 129 8.31 -6.22 -16.56
N GLN A 130 7.73 -5.59 -17.57
CA GLN A 130 8.36 -5.32 -18.86
C GLN A 130 9.10 -3.99 -18.90
N THR A 131 8.85 -3.11 -17.95
CA THR A 131 9.51 -1.81 -17.87
C THR A 131 10.96 -1.98 -17.39
N PRO A 132 11.95 -1.50 -18.15
CA PRO A 132 13.36 -1.59 -17.75
C PRO A 132 13.61 -0.89 -16.41
N ASN A 133 14.51 -1.47 -15.61
CA ASN A 133 15.06 -0.76 -14.47
C ASN A 133 16.17 0.17 -14.94
N ASP A 134 15.90 1.47 -15.05
CA ASP A 134 16.93 2.47 -15.32
C ASP A 134 17.65 2.87 -14.05
N GLN A 135 18.67 2.09 -13.67
CA GLN A 135 19.48 2.30 -12.47
C GLN A 135 20.19 3.66 -12.44
N LYS A 136 20.42 4.30 -13.60
CA LYS A 136 21.05 5.62 -13.66
C LYS A 136 20.21 6.69 -12.99
N ASN A 137 18.91 6.48 -12.90
CA ASN A 137 17.96 7.39 -12.27
C ASN A 137 17.66 7.04 -10.81
N ALA A 138 18.13 5.91 -10.30
CA ALA A 138 17.99 5.50 -8.90
C ALA A 138 19.06 6.10 -7.97
N THR A 139 19.93 6.98 -8.47
CA THR A 139 20.98 7.63 -7.68
C THR A 139 20.47 8.87 -6.98
N ALA A 140 21.13 9.18 -5.85
CA ALA A 140 20.97 10.40 -5.08
C ALA A 140 20.78 11.63 -6.00
N LYS A 141 19.77 12.43 -5.81
CA LYS A 141 19.35 13.62 -6.56
C LYS A 141 18.18 13.43 -7.51
N THR A 142 17.52 12.30 -7.51
CA THR A 142 16.26 12.13 -8.23
C THR A 142 15.08 12.83 -7.54
N LYS A 143 15.32 13.78 -6.64
CA LYS A 143 14.30 14.65 -6.07
C LYS A 143 13.46 15.26 -7.18
N GLY A 144 12.19 14.84 -7.27
CA GLY A 144 11.23 15.31 -8.25
C GLY A 144 11.21 14.54 -9.57
N THR A 145 12.01 13.49 -9.76
CA THR A 145 11.82 12.57 -10.87
C THR A 145 10.59 11.72 -10.62
N GLN A 146 9.87 11.45 -11.69
CA GLN A 146 8.57 10.77 -11.58
C GLN A 146 8.79 9.28 -11.30
N PRO A 147 8.42 8.76 -10.12
CA PRO A 147 8.55 7.33 -9.80
C PRO A 147 7.85 6.41 -10.81
N SER A 148 6.81 6.94 -11.49
CA SER A 148 6.09 6.26 -12.56
C SER A 148 6.92 5.86 -13.78
N LEU A 149 8.12 6.45 -13.94
CA LEU A 149 9.05 6.11 -15.02
C LEU A 149 10.00 4.96 -14.68
N TYR A 150 10.02 4.53 -13.43
CA TYR A 150 10.91 3.47 -12.98
C TYR A 150 10.15 2.16 -12.87
N GLY A 151 10.65 1.12 -13.49
CA GLY A 151 10.07 -0.20 -13.40
C GLY A 151 10.22 -0.85 -12.01
N TRP A 152 11.03 -0.24 -11.11
CA TRP A 152 11.37 -0.81 -9.83
C TRP A 152 11.24 0.19 -8.68
N TRP A 153 11.24 -0.33 -7.42
CA TRP A 153 10.95 0.45 -6.22
C TRP A 153 12.19 1.19 -5.72
N THR A 154 12.24 2.49 -5.94
CA THR A 154 13.32 3.38 -5.52
C THR A 154 13.11 4.00 -4.14
N TRP A 155 11.89 3.94 -3.62
CA TRP A 155 11.52 4.38 -2.28
C TRP A 155 11.03 3.20 -1.45
N ILE A 156 11.35 3.22 -0.14
CA ILE A 156 11.04 2.10 0.76
C ILE A 156 9.53 1.86 0.95
N ASP A 157 8.73 2.91 0.91
CA ASP A 157 7.27 2.82 1.05
C ASP A 157 6.59 2.02 -0.08
N ALA A 158 7.24 1.89 -1.23
CA ALA A 158 6.77 1.03 -2.32
C ALA A 158 6.61 -0.45 -1.88
N ILE A 159 7.39 -0.89 -0.88
CA ILE A 159 7.27 -2.23 -0.31
C ILE A 159 5.91 -2.41 0.37
N GLN A 160 5.40 -1.39 1.06
CA GLN A 160 4.05 -1.43 1.63
C GLN A 160 2.97 -1.19 0.56
N MET A 161 3.20 -0.27 -0.37
CA MET A 161 2.16 0.17 -1.32
C MET A 161 1.93 -0.79 -2.47
N ALA A 162 3.00 -1.38 -3.04
CA ALA A 162 2.92 -2.17 -4.27
C ALA A 162 3.20 -3.66 -4.06
N MET A 163 4.14 -4.05 -3.19
CA MET A 163 4.48 -5.46 -3.03
C MET A 163 3.29 -6.34 -2.62
N PRO A 164 2.36 -5.91 -1.75
CA PRO A 164 1.18 -6.69 -1.43
C PRO A 164 0.27 -6.97 -2.64
N VAL A 165 0.22 -6.08 -3.64
CA VAL A 165 -0.54 -6.32 -4.88
C VAL A 165 0.02 -7.53 -5.62
N TYR A 166 1.34 -7.61 -5.77
CA TYR A 166 2.02 -8.76 -6.37
C TYR A 166 1.75 -10.06 -5.61
N MET A 167 1.85 -10.01 -4.27
CA MET A 167 1.65 -11.21 -3.44
C MET A 167 0.19 -11.66 -3.44
N GLN A 168 -0.76 -10.74 -3.52
CA GLN A 168 -2.17 -11.07 -3.68
C GLN A 168 -2.43 -11.72 -5.05
N MET A 169 -1.85 -11.17 -6.13
CA MET A 169 -1.95 -11.76 -7.46
C MET A 169 -1.34 -13.17 -7.51
N TYR A 170 -0.18 -13.37 -6.90
CA TYR A 170 0.38 -14.73 -6.76
C TYR A 170 -0.58 -15.67 -6.02
N LYS A 171 -1.14 -15.23 -4.89
CA LYS A 171 -2.09 -16.04 -4.11
C LYS A 171 -3.37 -16.38 -4.88
N LEU A 172 -3.87 -15.45 -5.70
CA LEU A 172 -5.10 -15.63 -6.46
C LEU A 172 -4.93 -16.49 -7.72
N THR A 173 -3.79 -16.37 -8.39
CA THR A 173 -3.57 -17.00 -9.71
C THR A 173 -2.67 -18.23 -9.66
N GLY A 174 -1.86 -18.38 -8.60
CA GLY A 174 -0.81 -19.41 -8.54
C GLY A 174 0.40 -19.10 -9.44
N ASP A 175 0.40 -18.01 -10.20
CA ASP A 175 1.47 -17.68 -11.14
C ASP A 175 2.69 -17.09 -10.41
N GLU A 176 3.75 -17.85 -10.35
CA GLU A 176 4.98 -17.53 -9.62
C GLU A 176 5.69 -16.26 -10.11
N LYS A 177 5.44 -15.84 -11.35
CA LYS A 177 6.05 -14.61 -11.90
C LYS A 177 5.79 -13.38 -11.01
N TYR A 178 4.63 -13.29 -10.37
CA TYR A 178 4.29 -12.19 -9.48
C TYR A 178 5.18 -12.19 -8.24
N ARG A 179 5.28 -13.34 -7.56
CA ARG A 179 6.18 -13.50 -6.39
C ARG A 179 7.63 -13.21 -6.76
N ASP A 180 8.09 -13.80 -7.85
CA ASP A 180 9.51 -13.73 -8.23
C ASP A 180 9.91 -12.32 -8.62
N HIS A 181 9.05 -11.60 -9.36
CA HIS A 181 9.31 -10.20 -9.70
C HIS A 181 9.27 -9.28 -8.47
N ALA A 182 8.29 -9.45 -7.57
CA ALA A 182 8.24 -8.70 -6.32
C ALA A 182 9.50 -8.92 -5.48
N MET A 183 9.94 -10.16 -5.33
CA MET A 183 11.16 -10.49 -4.59
C MET A 183 12.41 -9.95 -5.26
N LYS A 184 12.45 -9.89 -6.59
CA LYS A 184 13.54 -9.28 -7.35
C LYS A 184 13.61 -7.77 -7.07
N MET A 185 12.48 -7.07 -7.15
CA MET A 185 12.41 -5.63 -6.84
C MET A 185 12.77 -5.33 -5.38
N TYR A 186 12.24 -6.13 -4.44
CA TYR A 186 12.55 -6.00 -3.01
C TYR A 186 14.05 -6.15 -2.73
N ARG A 187 14.69 -7.20 -3.31
CA ARG A 187 16.12 -7.42 -3.13
C ARG A 187 16.95 -6.29 -3.73
N TRP A 188 16.53 -5.77 -4.87
CA TRP A 188 17.20 -4.64 -5.49
C TRP A 188 17.09 -3.38 -4.63
N SER A 189 15.91 -3.01 -4.13
CA SER A 189 15.74 -1.87 -3.22
C SER A 189 16.60 -2.05 -1.96
N ARG A 190 16.59 -3.26 -1.41
CA ARG A 190 17.33 -3.57 -0.19
C ARG A 190 18.84 -3.47 -0.34
N ASN A 191 19.39 -3.96 -1.46
CA ASN A 191 20.83 -4.23 -1.55
C ASN A 191 21.56 -3.37 -2.59
N GLU A 192 20.86 -2.76 -3.54
CA GLU A 192 21.48 -2.16 -4.73
C GLU A 192 21.06 -0.69 -4.95
N CYS A 193 19.80 -0.34 -4.75
CA CYS A 193 19.29 1.02 -4.94
C CYS A 193 20.11 2.01 -4.11
N GLY A 194 20.83 2.93 -4.77
CA GLY A 194 21.69 3.92 -4.11
C GLY A 194 22.79 3.34 -3.22
N GLY A 195 23.17 2.09 -3.45
CA GLY A 195 24.10 1.34 -2.59
C GLY A 195 23.42 0.42 -1.58
N GLY A 196 22.10 0.33 -1.65
CA GLY A 196 21.25 -0.45 -0.76
C GLY A 196 20.53 0.40 0.29
N LEU A 197 19.21 0.29 0.35
CA LEU A 197 18.40 1.08 1.28
C LEU A 197 18.30 0.47 2.68
N PHE A 198 18.86 -0.70 2.91
CA PHE A 198 18.81 -1.37 4.21
C PHE A 198 20.15 -1.31 4.94
N ASN A 199 20.16 -0.65 6.10
CA ASN A 199 21.32 -0.62 6.98
C ASN A 199 21.38 -1.94 7.79
N THR A 200 22.30 -2.81 7.43
CA THR A 200 22.47 -4.10 8.11
C THR A 200 23.00 -3.99 9.54
N LYS A 201 23.65 -2.87 9.88
CA LYS A 201 24.21 -2.64 11.21
C LYS A 201 23.11 -2.30 12.22
N ASP A 202 22.19 -1.42 11.81
CA ASP A 202 21.19 -0.86 12.72
C ASP A 202 19.80 -1.55 12.52
N GLY A 203 19.65 -2.33 11.43
CA GLY A 203 18.38 -3.01 11.10
C GLY A 203 17.30 -2.05 10.58
N LEU A 204 17.67 -0.85 10.16
CA LEU A 204 16.78 0.20 9.70
C LEU A 204 16.88 0.43 8.19
N TRP A 205 15.90 1.15 7.64
CA TRP A 205 15.86 1.47 6.23
C TRP A 205 15.99 2.98 6.02
N TRP A 206 16.78 3.39 5.03
CA TRP A 206 16.71 4.73 4.48
C TRP A 206 15.51 4.85 3.54
N ARG A 207 14.88 6.01 3.52
CA ARG A 207 13.70 6.27 2.69
C ARG A 207 13.94 6.02 1.21
N ASP A 208 15.06 6.53 0.70
CA ASP A 208 15.51 6.38 -0.68
C ASP A 208 17.02 6.65 -0.78
N ALA A 209 17.58 6.57 -1.99
CA ALA A 209 19.00 6.75 -2.25
C ALA A 209 19.56 8.12 -1.84
N ASP A 210 18.73 9.16 -1.74
CA ASP A 210 19.17 10.50 -1.29
C ASP A 210 19.56 10.54 0.20
N TYR A 211 19.09 9.57 0.99
CA TYR A 211 19.34 9.49 2.45
C TYR A 211 20.37 8.44 2.86
N VAL A 212 20.86 7.66 1.91
CA VAL A 212 21.96 6.72 2.17
C VAL A 212 23.25 7.52 2.45
N PRO A 213 24.13 7.09 3.38
CA PRO A 213 25.41 7.78 3.63
C PRO A 213 26.19 8.11 2.33
N PRO A 214 26.80 9.28 2.25
CA PRO A 214 27.23 10.17 3.36
C PRO A 214 26.19 11.24 3.79
N TYR A 215 24.90 11.10 3.43
CA TYR A 215 23.91 12.05 3.90
C TYR A 215 23.85 12.08 5.43
N LYS A 216 23.71 13.29 5.97
CA LYS A 216 23.47 13.53 7.39
C LYS A 216 22.38 14.59 7.55
N GLU A 217 21.56 14.44 8.59
CA GLU A 217 20.68 15.50 9.04
C GLU A 217 21.48 16.73 9.49
N PRO A 218 20.87 17.94 9.55
CA PRO A 218 21.56 19.15 9.99
C PRO A 218 22.23 19.04 11.37
N ASP A 219 21.75 18.13 12.22
CA ASP A 219 22.32 17.83 13.53
C ASP A 219 23.40 16.73 13.52
N GLY A 220 23.77 16.24 12.34
CA GLY A 220 24.83 15.24 12.15
C GLY A 220 24.37 13.78 12.28
N ARG A 221 23.08 13.51 12.56
CA ARG A 221 22.55 12.14 12.66
C ARG A 221 22.27 11.52 11.29
N ASP A 222 22.23 10.20 11.23
CA ASP A 222 21.70 9.48 10.08
C ASP A 222 20.17 9.67 10.00
N CYS A 223 19.63 9.79 8.79
CA CYS A 223 18.20 9.89 8.53
C CYS A 223 17.67 8.52 8.13
N TYR A 224 16.72 7.99 8.92
CA TYR A 224 16.01 6.75 8.63
C TYR A 224 14.53 6.99 8.36
#